data_ab93fa4e637151500fa0c5e6f1bc65ee
#
_entry.id   ab93fa4e637151500fa0c5e6f1bc65ee
#
_cell.length_a   1.000
_cell.length_b   1.000
_cell.length_c   1.000
_cell.angle_alpha   90.00
_cell.angle_beta   90.00
_cell.angle_gamma   90.00
#
_symmetry.space_group_name_H-M   'P 1'
#
loop_
_entity.id
_entity.type
_entity.pdbx_description
1 polymer ?
#
loop_
_entity_poly.entity_id
_entity_poly.type
_entity_poly.pdbx_seq_one_letter_code
_entity_poly.pdbx_strand_id
1 'polypeptide(L)'
;MQFQNIVFPVDFSDRSRAAAPFVHSIARRYDAAVHLIHVIQSTPPMSFDVGSAYSEAFDFAPASAAANAALLEFAAEQFPHIETRCAMLDAEPAKAILNYTADNEGDLIAMPTHGYGLFRRTLLGSVTSQVLRDSPVPVWTDAHCCEPFHRAHPQPRTIVAAVQRADDDDRTFRIALDIARDAGALVVTLQVSEFARIAASAASGGLMVEDNDDNDESIEAMVRRAAVTNRADLVVVAKGPAHAGFLDRIRSHAYAVICESPCPVLSV
;
A
#
# COMPACT_ATOMS: atom_id res chain seq x y z
N MET A 1 -1.90 1.84 -17.02
CA MET A 1 -2.06 2.87 -15.98
C MET A 1 -0.69 3.50 -15.78
N GLN A 2 -0.59 4.82 -15.70
CA GLN A 2 0.68 5.50 -15.42
C GLN A 2 0.53 6.21 -14.08
N PHE A 3 1.43 5.93 -13.14
CA PHE A 3 1.51 6.70 -11.91
C PHE A 3 2.35 7.96 -12.19
N GLN A 4 1.82 9.13 -11.83
CA GLN A 4 2.48 10.42 -12.04
C GLN A 4 2.87 11.09 -10.71
N ASN A 5 2.06 10.92 -9.66
CA ASN A 5 2.27 11.52 -8.36
C ASN A 5 2.11 10.46 -7.26
N ILE A 6 3.24 9.97 -6.75
CA ILE A 6 3.27 8.96 -5.69
C ILE A 6 3.39 9.66 -4.34
N VAL A 7 2.39 9.50 -3.47
CA VAL A 7 2.45 10.00 -2.10
C VAL A 7 3.08 8.96 -1.19
N PHE A 8 4.18 9.30 -0.54
CA PHE A 8 4.92 8.42 0.36
C PHE A 8 5.02 9.05 1.75
N PRO A 9 4.13 8.69 2.68
CA PRO A 9 4.22 9.08 4.07
C PRO A 9 5.45 8.46 4.75
N VAL A 10 6.28 9.30 5.37
CA VAL A 10 7.53 8.90 6.00
C VAL A 10 7.46 9.18 7.50
N ASP A 11 7.72 8.17 8.32
CA ASP A 11 7.88 8.28 9.77
C ASP A 11 9.33 8.07 10.23
N PHE A 12 10.27 8.00 9.30
CA PHE A 12 11.70 7.75 9.50
C PHE A 12 12.04 6.39 10.13
N SER A 13 11.08 5.49 10.26
CA SER A 13 11.33 4.12 10.70
C SER A 13 12.18 3.34 9.71
N ASP A 14 12.77 2.23 10.17
CA ASP A 14 13.47 1.29 9.29
C ASP A 14 12.55 0.75 8.19
N ARG A 15 11.24 0.67 8.44
CA ARG A 15 10.25 0.25 7.45
C ARG A 15 10.03 1.27 6.35
N SER A 16 9.97 2.56 6.69
CA SER A 16 9.93 3.63 5.68
C SER A 16 11.19 3.59 4.82
N ARG A 17 12.38 3.43 5.42
CA ARG A 17 13.65 3.30 4.69
C ARG A 17 13.65 2.08 3.77
N ALA A 18 13.10 1.02 4.25
CA ALA A 18 13.06 -0.25 3.53
C ALA A 18 12.03 -0.25 2.38
N ALA A 19 10.94 0.50 2.48
CA ALA A 19 9.98 0.68 1.39
C ALA A 19 10.48 1.64 0.29
N ALA A 20 11.39 2.56 0.63
CA ALA A 20 11.86 3.59 -0.28
C ALA A 20 12.45 3.04 -1.60
N PRO A 21 13.28 1.98 -1.65
CA PRO A 21 13.79 1.44 -2.91
C PRO A 21 12.70 0.96 -3.88
N PHE A 22 11.59 0.44 -3.34
CA PHE A 22 10.46 0.04 -4.16
C PHE A 22 9.74 1.27 -4.74
N VAL A 23 9.46 2.28 -3.91
CA VAL A 23 8.84 3.54 -4.34
C VAL A 23 9.72 4.22 -5.40
N HIS A 24 11.04 4.28 -5.17
CA HIS A 24 12.02 4.79 -6.14
C HIS A 24 11.92 4.05 -7.47
N SER A 25 11.79 2.72 -7.44
CA SER A 25 11.70 1.92 -8.66
C SER A 25 10.42 2.21 -9.46
N ILE A 26 9.27 2.35 -8.77
CA ILE A 26 8.01 2.74 -9.42
C ILE A 26 8.15 4.14 -10.00
N ALA A 27 8.63 5.11 -9.22
CA ALA A 27 8.81 6.48 -9.66
C ALA A 27 9.69 6.57 -10.91
N ARG A 28 10.84 5.89 -10.91
CA ARG A 28 11.73 5.83 -12.05
C ARG A 28 11.10 5.20 -13.29
N ARG A 29 10.26 4.17 -13.10
CA ARG A 29 9.60 3.47 -14.21
C ARG A 29 8.61 4.34 -14.93
N TYR A 30 7.80 5.07 -14.17
CA TYR A 30 6.70 5.86 -14.71
C TYR A 30 7.06 7.34 -14.90
N ASP A 31 8.32 7.72 -14.62
CA ASP A 31 8.75 9.13 -14.59
C ASP A 31 7.87 9.97 -13.67
N ALA A 32 7.54 9.38 -12.50
CA ALA A 32 6.62 9.95 -11.52
C ALA A 32 7.36 10.81 -10.49
N ALA A 33 6.71 11.87 -10.04
CA ALA A 33 7.13 12.63 -8.88
C ALA A 33 6.80 11.87 -7.58
N VAL A 34 7.68 11.97 -6.58
CA VAL A 34 7.45 11.40 -5.23
C VAL A 34 7.19 12.52 -4.24
N HIS A 35 6.00 12.54 -3.67
CA HIS A 35 5.60 13.44 -2.60
C HIS A 35 5.92 12.79 -1.26
N LEU A 36 7.03 13.20 -0.66
CA LEU A 36 7.45 12.76 0.67
C LEU A 36 6.75 13.63 1.71
N ILE A 37 5.91 13.02 2.51
CA ILE A 37 5.17 13.77 3.54
C ILE A 37 5.48 13.21 4.93
N HIS A 38 5.72 14.08 5.89
CA HIS A 38 5.82 13.72 7.28
C HIS A 38 4.72 14.43 8.06
N VAL A 39 3.99 13.67 8.87
CA VAL A 39 2.86 14.18 9.64
C VAL A 39 3.24 14.24 11.11
N ILE A 40 3.15 15.44 11.67
CA ILE A 40 3.28 15.67 13.11
C ILE A 40 1.88 15.92 13.71
N GLN A 41 1.69 15.51 14.94
CA GLN A 41 0.50 15.84 15.71
C GLN A 41 0.88 16.82 16.81
N SER A 42 0.62 18.10 16.59
CA SER A 42 0.84 19.14 17.60
C SER A 42 -0.24 19.20 18.68
N THR A 43 -1.26 18.29 18.61
CA THR A 43 -2.30 18.24 19.63
C THR A 43 -1.69 17.77 20.94
N PRO A 44 -1.70 18.58 22.01
CA PRO A 44 -1.25 18.11 23.32
C PRO A 44 -2.10 16.91 23.73
N PRO A 45 -1.52 15.88 24.37
CA PRO A 45 -2.31 14.81 24.94
C PRO A 45 -3.36 15.46 25.83
N MET A 46 -4.65 15.09 25.64
CA MET A 46 -5.74 15.61 26.45
C MET A 46 -5.32 15.49 27.91
N SER A 47 -5.01 16.63 28.53
CA SER A 47 -4.69 16.71 29.94
C SER A 47 -5.95 16.30 30.70
N PHE A 48 -5.88 15.14 31.35
CA PHE A 48 -6.77 14.87 32.46
C PHE A 48 -6.64 16.05 33.41
N ASP A 49 -7.77 16.66 33.72
CA ASP A 49 -7.94 17.78 34.61
C ASP A 49 -7.29 17.50 35.98
N VAL A 50 -6.05 17.92 36.15
CA VAL A 50 -5.45 18.13 37.45
C VAL A 50 -4.91 19.54 37.43
N GLY A 51 -5.66 20.42 38.08
CA GLY A 51 -5.33 21.83 38.21
C GLY A 51 -3.89 22.05 38.64
N SER A 52 -3.05 22.44 37.72
CA SER A 52 -1.81 23.12 38.00
C SER A 52 -1.35 23.94 36.79
N ALA A 53 -1.08 25.17 37.08
CA ALA A 53 -0.54 26.20 36.20
C ALA A 53 0.89 25.86 35.74
N TYR A 54 1.01 25.05 34.71
CA TYR A 54 2.21 24.99 33.88
C TYR A 54 1.78 24.81 32.42
N SER A 55 1.24 25.88 31.85
CA SER A 55 1.25 26.11 30.43
C SER A 55 2.64 26.63 30.06
N GLU A 56 3.67 25.79 30.18
CA GLU A 56 4.86 26.04 29.39
C GLU A 56 4.45 25.70 27.96
N ALA A 57 4.38 26.73 27.13
CA ALA A 57 4.22 26.59 25.69
C ALA A 57 5.36 25.73 25.19
N PHE A 58 5.11 24.46 24.94
CA PHE A 58 6.05 23.61 24.24
C PHE A 58 6.29 24.26 22.89
N ASP A 59 7.48 24.80 22.68
CA ASP A 59 7.90 25.36 21.40
C ASP A 59 8.14 24.19 20.44
N PHE A 60 7.17 23.88 19.58
CA PHE A 60 7.27 22.82 18.57
C PHE A 60 8.16 23.22 17.39
N ALA A 61 8.56 24.48 17.28
CA ALA A 61 9.34 24.96 16.15
C ALA A 61 10.69 24.24 15.96
N PRO A 62 11.48 23.95 17.01
CA PRO A 62 12.73 23.23 16.85
C PRO A 62 12.52 21.76 16.38
N ALA A 63 11.50 21.08 16.89
CA ALA A 63 11.19 19.70 16.51
C ALA A 63 10.71 19.63 15.06
N SER A 64 9.89 20.58 14.64
CA SER A 64 9.42 20.70 13.25
C SER A 64 10.57 21.00 12.28
N ALA A 65 11.51 21.88 12.66
CA ALA A 65 12.67 22.19 11.84
C ALA A 65 13.61 20.97 11.68
N ALA A 66 13.84 20.21 12.77
CA ALA A 66 14.63 19.00 12.73
C ALA A 66 13.97 17.91 11.87
N ALA A 67 12.65 17.71 12.00
CA ALA A 67 11.91 16.77 11.18
C ALA A 67 11.92 17.14 9.69
N ASN A 68 11.80 18.43 9.37
CA ASN A 68 11.91 18.90 7.99
C ASN A 68 13.31 18.66 7.41
N ALA A 69 14.37 18.91 8.18
CA ALA A 69 15.73 18.62 7.76
C ALA A 69 15.92 17.11 7.49
N ALA A 70 15.41 16.26 8.38
CA ALA A 70 15.45 14.80 8.22
C ALA A 70 14.67 14.33 6.98
N LEU A 71 13.54 14.99 6.65
CA LEU A 71 12.76 14.67 5.46
C LEU A 71 13.52 15.02 4.18
N LEU A 72 14.19 16.14 4.14
CA LEU A 72 15.04 16.54 3.01
C LEU A 72 16.25 15.62 2.84
N GLU A 73 16.89 15.24 3.94
CA GLU A 73 17.98 14.26 3.94
C GLU A 73 17.50 12.90 3.42
N PHE A 74 16.37 12.41 3.91
CA PHE A 74 15.74 11.18 3.44
C PHE A 74 15.44 11.23 1.94
N ALA A 75 14.93 12.36 1.43
CA ALA A 75 14.69 12.56 0.00
C ALA A 75 15.99 12.44 -0.81
N ALA A 76 17.03 13.12 -0.39
CA ALA A 76 18.31 13.11 -1.08
C ALA A 76 18.98 11.72 -1.09
N GLU A 77 18.88 10.98 0.02
CA GLU A 77 19.47 9.64 0.14
C GLU A 77 18.68 8.59 -0.65
N GLN A 78 17.35 8.59 -0.54
CA GLN A 78 16.53 7.50 -1.01
C GLN A 78 16.00 7.69 -2.45
N PHE A 79 15.95 8.93 -2.93
CA PHE A 79 15.36 9.28 -4.22
C PHE A 79 16.31 10.08 -5.13
N PRO A 80 17.57 9.63 -5.32
CA PRO A 80 18.48 10.32 -6.25
C PRO A 80 17.90 10.29 -7.66
N HIS A 81 17.94 11.45 -8.33
CA HIS A 81 17.44 11.63 -9.71
C HIS A 81 15.93 11.44 -9.92
N ILE A 82 15.15 11.46 -8.86
CA ILE A 82 13.69 11.47 -8.91
C ILE A 82 13.21 12.88 -8.53
N GLU A 83 12.18 13.38 -9.20
CA GLU A 83 11.51 14.60 -8.75
C GLU A 83 10.85 14.33 -7.39
N THR A 84 11.28 15.06 -6.36
CA THR A 84 10.73 14.92 -5.01
C THR A 84 10.12 16.22 -4.52
N ARG A 85 8.97 16.11 -3.85
CA ARG A 85 8.29 17.22 -3.16
C ARG A 85 8.14 16.83 -1.71
N CYS A 86 8.74 17.64 -0.81
CA CYS A 86 8.71 17.38 0.63
C CYS A 86 7.69 18.30 1.31
N ALA A 87 6.85 17.72 2.17
CA ALA A 87 5.87 18.49 2.94
C ALA A 87 5.78 18.00 4.39
N MET A 88 5.74 18.96 5.31
CA MET A 88 5.43 18.74 6.72
C MET A 88 3.95 19.07 6.96
N LEU A 89 3.20 18.13 7.53
CA LEU A 89 1.77 18.29 7.78
C LEU A 89 1.52 18.23 9.28
N ASP A 90 0.61 19.07 9.78
CA ASP A 90 0.19 19.08 11.18
C ASP A 90 -1.31 18.79 11.26
N ALA A 91 -1.65 17.51 11.42
CA ALA A 91 -3.03 17.05 11.51
C ALA A 91 -3.10 15.59 12.00
N GLU A 92 -4.30 15.04 12.04
CA GLU A 92 -4.50 13.60 12.23
C GLU A 92 -3.91 12.85 11.02
N PRO A 93 -2.99 11.87 11.23
CA PRO A 93 -2.14 11.34 10.16
C PRO A 93 -2.88 10.79 8.95
N ALA A 94 -3.89 9.94 9.14
CA ALA A 94 -4.58 9.33 8.01
C ALA A 94 -5.34 10.38 7.19
N LYS A 95 -5.99 11.34 7.84
CA LYS A 95 -6.68 12.45 7.17
C LYS A 95 -5.70 13.37 6.44
N ALA A 96 -4.56 13.68 7.07
CA ALA A 96 -3.53 14.48 6.44
C ALA A 96 -3.03 13.85 5.14
N ILE A 97 -2.74 12.54 5.17
CA ILE A 97 -2.32 11.77 3.98
C ILE A 97 -3.38 11.82 2.89
N LEU A 98 -4.64 11.55 3.22
CA LEU A 98 -5.74 11.50 2.25
C LEU A 98 -6.01 12.89 1.64
N ASN A 99 -6.07 13.93 2.46
CA ASN A 99 -6.28 15.30 1.98
C ASN A 99 -5.11 15.76 1.09
N TYR A 100 -3.86 15.55 1.54
CA TYR A 100 -2.70 15.88 0.74
C TYR A 100 -2.70 15.15 -0.62
N THR A 101 -3.08 13.88 -0.63
CA THR A 101 -3.20 13.08 -1.86
C THR A 101 -4.22 13.69 -2.81
N ALA A 102 -5.38 14.10 -2.31
CA ALA A 102 -6.41 14.73 -3.12
C ALA A 102 -5.99 16.11 -3.65
N ASP A 103 -5.38 16.94 -2.78
CA ASP A 103 -5.00 18.32 -3.12
C ASP A 103 -3.82 18.39 -4.10
N ASN A 104 -3.00 17.32 -4.18
CA ASN A 104 -1.80 17.26 -5.03
C ASN A 104 -1.92 16.23 -6.16
N GLU A 105 -3.14 15.84 -6.55
CA GLU A 105 -3.40 14.89 -7.63
C GLU A 105 -2.64 13.57 -7.49
N GLY A 106 -2.44 13.12 -6.23
CA GLY A 106 -1.80 11.85 -5.94
C GLY A 106 -2.59 10.68 -6.53
N ASP A 107 -1.92 9.79 -7.23
CA ASP A 107 -2.54 8.65 -7.94
C ASP A 107 -2.11 7.29 -7.38
N LEU A 108 -1.14 7.28 -6.47
CA LEU A 108 -0.71 6.14 -5.67
C LEU A 108 -0.30 6.61 -4.27
N ILE A 109 -0.77 5.94 -3.24
CA ILE A 109 -0.19 6.05 -1.90
C ILE A 109 0.67 4.82 -1.67
N ALA A 110 1.95 5.02 -1.36
CA ALA A 110 2.86 3.95 -0.98
C ALA A 110 3.20 4.11 0.50
N MET A 111 2.96 3.07 1.30
CA MET A 111 3.26 3.15 2.73
C MET A 111 3.56 1.77 3.33
N PRO A 112 4.45 1.68 4.33
CA PRO A 112 4.68 0.42 5.02
C PRO A 112 3.44 -0.01 5.82
N THR A 113 3.36 -1.30 6.09
CA THR A 113 2.25 -1.89 6.88
C THR A 113 2.27 -1.43 8.34
N HIS A 114 3.43 -0.99 8.85
CA HIS A 114 3.63 -0.48 10.23
C HIS A 114 4.65 0.65 10.25
N GLY A 115 4.51 1.55 11.26
CA GLY A 115 5.53 2.52 11.64
C GLY A 115 6.35 2.07 12.86
N TYR A 116 6.72 3.00 13.75
CA TYR A 116 7.50 2.78 14.96
C TYR A 116 6.88 1.87 16.03
N GLY A 117 5.64 1.40 15.86
CA GLY A 117 4.96 0.63 16.89
C GLY A 117 5.49 -0.81 17.04
N LEU A 118 5.82 -1.20 18.27
CA LEU A 118 6.24 -2.57 18.65
C LEU A 118 5.10 -3.61 18.58
N PHE A 119 3.97 -3.29 17.97
CA PHE A 119 2.79 -4.13 18.02
C PHE A 119 2.82 -5.26 17.00
N ARG A 120 2.70 -6.44 17.56
CA ARG A 120 2.37 -7.79 17.02
C ARG A 120 2.32 -7.93 15.50
N ARG A 121 3.05 -8.88 15.00
CA ARG A 121 3.15 -9.35 13.60
C ARG A 121 1.80 -9.68 12.91
N THR A 122 0.68 -9.42 13.53
CA THR A 122 -0.66 -9.79 13.04
C THR A 122 -1.61 -8.62 12.82
N LEU A 123 -1.19 -7.36 13.04
CA LEU A 123 -2.08 -6.20 12.92
C LEU A 123 -1.41 -5.10 12.10
N LEU A 124 -2.11 -4.54 11.12
CA LEU A 124 -1.68 -3.34 10.41
C LEU A 124 -1.68 -2.13 11.35
N GLY A 125 -0.80 -1.17 11.08
CA GLY A 125 -0.81 0.12 11.78
C GLY A 125 -2.16 0.83 11.64
N SER A 126 -2.56 1.58 12.67
CA SER A 126 -3.84 2.31 12.67
C SER A 126 -3.96 3.28 11.51
N VAL A 127 -2.90 4.02 11.19
CA VAL A 127 -2.85 4.94 10.06
C VAL A 127 -3.00 4.21 8.74
N THR A 128 -2.24 3.13 8.53
CA THR A 128 -2.31 2.29 7.32
C THR A 128 -3.70 1.71 7.13
N SER A 129 -4.30 1.18 8.21
CA SER A 129 -5.66 0.61 8.16
C SER A 129 -6.70 1.65 7.75
N GLN A 130 -6.57 2.88 8.25
CA GLN A 130 -7.50 3.96 7.92
C GLN A 130 -7.28 4.46 6.48
N VAL A 131 -6.04 4.63 6.04
CA VAL A 131 -5.72 5.03 4.66
C VAL A 131 -6.24 3.97 3.67
N LEU A 132 -6.00 2.68 3.93
CA LEU A 132 -6.52 1.59 3.10
C LEU A 132 -8.04 1.63 2.95
N ARG A 133 -8.75 1.93 4.04
CA ARG A 133 -10.21 2.01 4.05
C ARG A 133 -10.73 3.20 3.27
N ASP A 134 -10.14 4.37 3.45
CA ASP A 134 -10.72 5.65 3.05
C ASP A 134 -10.09 6.24 1.78
N SER A 135 -8.98 5.67 1.29
CA SER A 135 -8.29 6.17 0.09
C SER A 135 -9.09 5.94 -1.19
N PRO A 136 -9.28 6.96 -2.03
CA PRO A 136 -9.88 6.82 -3.35
C PRO A 136 -8.90 6.30 -4.41
N VAL A 137 -7.58 6.39 -4.13
CA VAL A 137 -6.52 5.96 -5.05
C VAL A 137 -5.90 4.64 -4.59
N PRO A 138 -5.24 3.88 -5.46
CA PRO A 138 -4.51 2.68 -5.07
C PRO A 138 -3.57 2.91 -3.89
N VAL A 139 -3.45 1.90 -3.02
CA VAL A 139 -2.50 1.91 -1.90
C VAL A 139 -1.61 0.70 -2.01
N TRP A 140 -0.32 0.95 -2.12
CA TRP A 140 0.71 -0.08 -2.04
C TRP A 140 1.18 -0.22 -0.60
N THR A 141 1.31 -1.48 -0.15
CA THR A 141 1.88 -1.83 1.16
C THR A 141 3.00 -2.84 0.99
N ASP A 142 4.01 -2.78 1.87
CA ASP A 142 5.07 -3.77 1.92
C ASP A 142 4.55 -5.14 2.43
N ALA A 143 5.39 -6.18 2.31
CA ALA A 143 5.09 -7.49 2.85
C ALA A 143 5.08 -7.45 4.39
N HIS A 144 3.98 -7.90 4.98
CA HIS A 144 3.78 -7.86 6.44
C HIS A 144 4.51 -8.97 7.20
N CYS A 145 4.50 -10.18 6.65
CA CYS A 145 4.94 -11.39 7.34
C CYS A 145 6.41 -11.74 7.14
N CYS A 146 7.12 -11.06 6.25
CA CYS A 146 8.49 -11.42 5.91
C CYS A 146 9.49 -10.60 6.70
N GLU A 147 10.59 -11.25 7.11
CA GLU A 147 11.83 -10.59 7.51
C GLU A 147 12.20 -9.55 6.45
N PRO A 148 12.86 -8.43 6.86
CA PRO A 148 13.07 -7.31 5.97
C PRO A 148 13.68 -7.79 4.65
N PHE A 149 12.89 -7.71 3.60
CA PHE A 149 13.32 -7.66 2.21
C PHE A 149 14.04 -8.85 1.60
N HIS A 150 13.52 -10.02 1.79
CA HIS A 150 13.75 -11.01 0.76
C HIS A 150 12.88 -10.64 -0.45
N ARG A 151 13.46 -9.73 -1.28
CA ARG A 151 13.09 -9.48 -2.66
C ARG A 151 11.77 -8.73 -2.91
N ALA A 152 11.64 -7.50 -2.44
CA ALA A 152 10.92 -6.53 -3.27
C ALA A 152 11.77 -6.35 -4.55
N HIS A 153 11.55 -7.22 -5.54
CA HIS A 153 12.15 -6.99 -6.85
C HIS A 153 11.58 -5.66 -7.34
N PRO A 154 12.41 -4.68 -7.68
CA PRO A 154 11.93 -3.39 -8.17
C PRO A 154 11.07 -3.53 -9.44
N GLN A 155 11.06 -4.71 -10.05
CA GLN A 155 10.20 -5.09 -11.16
C GLN A 155 9.57 -6.43 -10.82
N PRO A 156 8.25 -6.48 -10.61
CA PRO A 156 7.58 -7.74 -10.40
C PRO A 156 7.75 -8.63 -11.65
N ARG A 157 8.04 -9.89 -11.44
CA ARG A 157 8.09 -10.92 -12.49
C ARG A 157 6.81 -11.74 -12.52
N THR A 158 6.19 -11.88 -11.35
CA THR A 158 4.94 -12.60 -11.20
C THR A 158 4.00 -11.77 -10.32
N ILE A 159 2.81 -11.53 -10.82
CA ILE A 159 1.74 -10.79 -10.15
C ILE A 159 0.58 -11.75 -9.92
N VAL A 160 0.11 -11.89 -8.69
CA VAL A 160 -1.15 -12.56 -8.37
C VAL A 160 -2.24 -11.50 -8.27
N ALA A 161 -3.28 -11.59 -9.09
CA ALA A 161 -4.42 -10.71 -9.08
C ALA A 161 -5.66 -11.44 -8.53
N ALA A 162 -6.12 -11.06 -7.35
CA ALA A 162 -7.36 -11.56 -6.77
C ALA A 162 -8.54 -10.74 -7.33
N VAL A 163 -9.28 -11.33 -8.25
CA VAL A 163 -10.31 -10.66 -9.05
C VAL A 163 -11.67 -11.32 -8.85
N GLN A 164 -12.74 -10.55 -9.02
CA GLN A 164 -14.09 -11.12 -9.08
C GLN A 164 -14.36 -11.74 -10.45
N ARG A 165 -13.83 -11.12 -11.50
CA ARG A 165 -13.95 -11.56 -12.89
C ARG A 165 -12.64 -11.26 -13.60
N ALA A 166 -12.18 -12.21 -14.37
CA ALA A 166 -11.00 -12.04 -15.22
C ALA A 166 -11.41 -11.44 -16.56
N ASP A 167 -12.01 -10.24 -16.54
CA ASP A 167 -12.43 -9.50 -17.72
C ASP A 167 -12.02 -8.03 -17.63
N ASP A 168 -12.15 -7.32 -18.77
CA ASP A 168 -11.72 -5.93 -18.89
C ASP A 168 -12.57 -4.95 -18.06
N ASP A 169 -13.71 -5.38 -17.52
CA ASP A 169 -14.55 -4.56 -16.65
C ASP A 169 -14.06 -4.57 -15.19
N ASP A 170 -13.26 -5.57 -14.80
CA ASP A 170 -12.67 -5.63 -13.46
C ASP A 170 -11.46 -4.68 -13.36
N ARG A 171 -11.59 -3.65 -12.50
CA ARG A 171 -10.53 -2.66 -12.26
C ARG A 171 -9.23 -3.30 -11.78
N THR A 172 -9.33 -4.30 -10.90
CA THR A 172 -8.17 -5.02 -10.34
C THR A 172 -7.42 -5.76 -11.44
N PHE A 173 -8.15 -6.45 -12.30
CA PHE A 173 -7.60 -7.16 -13.44
C PHE A 173 -6.89 -6.21 -14.40
N ARG A 174 -7.53 -5.11 -14.79
CA ARG A 174 -6.92 -4.11 -15.68
C ARG A 174 -5.63 -3.54 -15.11
N ILE A 175 -5.61 -3.16 -13.83
CA ILE A 175 -4.42 -2.62 -13.19
C ILE A 175 -3.30 -3.65 -13.14
N ALA A 176 -3.61 -4.91 -12.79
CA ALA A 176 -2.63 -5.99 -12.78
C ALA A 176 -2.03 -6.22 -14.17
N LEU A 177 -2.85 -6.21 -15.23
CA LEU A 177 -2.41 -6.35 -16.62
C LEU A 177 -1.55 -5.17 -17.07
N ASP A 178 -1.89 -3.93 -16.72
CA ASP A 178 -1.11 -2.76 -17.07
C ASP A 178 0.28 -2.82 -16.42
N ILE A 179 0.34 -3.12 -15.11
CA ILE A 179 1.62 -3.28 -14.41
C ILE A 179 2.43 -4.43 -15.03
N ALA A 180 1.78 -5.54 -15.35
CA ALA A 180 2.45 -6.70 -15.94
C ALA A 180 3.00 -6.40 -17.34
N ARG A 181 2.23 -5.70 -18.17
CA ARG A 181 2.67 -5.28 -19.51
C ARG A 181 3.90 -4.39 -19.41
N ASP A 182 3.86 -3.42 -18.50
CA ASP A 182 4.98 -2.50 -18.30
C ASP A 182 6.20 -3.20 -17.71
N ALA A 183 6.00 -4.24 -16.88
CA ALA A 183 7.08 -4.98 -16.23
C ALA A 183 7.59 -6.18 -17.04
N GLY A 184 6.86 -6.64 -18.05
CA GLY A 184 7.11 -7.93 -18.68
C GLY A 184 6.82 -9.10 -17.72
N ALA A 185 5.84 -8.93 -16.82
CA ALA A 185 5.49 -9.89 -15.78
C ALA A 185 4.42 -10.88 -16.21
N LEU A 186 4.43 -12.04 -15.58
CA LEU A 186 3.34 -13.02 -15.63
C LEU A 186 2.21 -12.55 -14.69
N VAL A 187 0.96 -12.65 -15.13
CA VAL A 187 -0.22 -12.46 -14.27
C VAL A 187 -0.88 -13.81 -14.01
N VAL A 188 -1.01 -14.15 -12.74
CA VAL A 188 -1.81 -15.26 -12.25
C VAL A 188 -3.10 -14.68 -11.70
N THR A 189 -4.23 -14.98 -12.33
CA THR A 189 -5.54 -14.55 -11.85
C THR A 189 -6.12 -15.58 -10.92
N LEU A 190 -6.49 -15.15 -9.72
CA LEU A 190 -7.24 -15.92 -8.76
C LEU A 190 -8.67 -15.36 -8.73
N GLN A 191 -9.62 -16.16 -9.21
CA GLN A 191 -11.03 -15.76 -9.21
C GLN A 191 -11.64 -16.02 -7.84
N VAL A 192 -12.02 -14.95 -7.14
CA VAL A 192 -12.63 -14.98 -5.80
C VAL A 192 -14.14 -14.81 -5.91
N SER A 193 -14.85 -15.76 -6.51
CA SER A 193 -16.31 -15.74 -6.59
C SER A 193 -16.91 -17.02 -6.04
N GLU A 194 -18.06 -16.90 -5.36
CA GLU A 194 -18.85 -18.08 -4.93
C GLU A 194 -19.40 -18.93 -6.10
N PHE A 195 -19.21 -18.48 -7.35
CA PHE A 195 -19.71 -19.12 -8.57
C PHE A 195 -18.64 -19.19 -9.66
N ALA A 196 -17.41 -19.57 -9.30
CA ALA A 196 -16.35 -19.73 -10.29
C ALA A 196 -16.57 -21.02 -11.10
N ARG A 197 -17.14 -20.88 -12.28
CA ARG A 197 -16.98 -21.83 -13.37
C ARG A 197 -16.47 -21.11 -14.60
N ILE A 198 -15.16 -21.28 -14.84
CA ILE A 198 -14.46 -21.33 -16.12
C ILE A 198 -14.75 -20.25 -17.18
N ALA A 199 -13.74 -19.46 -17.49
CA ALA A 199 -13.37 -19.18 -18.86
C ALA A 199 -11.85 -19.01 -18.97
N ALA A 200 -11.14 -20.08 -19.30
CA ALA A 200 -9.80 -19.97 -19.83
C ALA A 200 -9.91 -19.33 -21.22
N SER A 201 -9.57 -18.05 -21.34
CA SER A 201 -9.34 -17.42 -22.63
C SER A 201 -7.86 -17.21 -22.81
N ALA A 202 -7.30 -17.98 -23.76
CA ALA A 202 -5.93 -17.84 -24.22
C ALA A 202 -5.73 -16.49 -24.89
N ALA A 203 -5.24 -15.52 -24.13
CA ALA A 203 -4.61 -14.32 -24.67
C ALA A 203 -3.11 -14.48 -24.52
N SER A 204 -2.41 -14.30 -25.63
CA SER A 204 -0.95 -14.37 -25.75
C SER A 204 -0.24 -13.44 -24.76
N GLY A 205 0.20 -14.00 -23.64
CA GLY A 205 0.86 -13.25 -22.57
C GLY A 205 0.74 -13.95 -21.22
N GLY A 206 0.91 -15.29 -21.18
CA GLY A 206 1.15 -15.99 -19.92
C GLY A 206 0.12 -15.79 -18.81
N LEU A 207 -1.17 -15.76 -19.14
CA LEU A 207 -2.25 -15.75 -18.15
C LEU A 207 -2.45 -17.17 -17.61
N MET A 208 -2.25 -17.36 -16.31
CA MET A 208 -2.65 -18.60 -15.61
C MET A 208 -3.86 -18.30 -14.74
N VAL A 209 -4.87 -19.14 -14.83
CA VAL A 209 -6.06 -19.09 -13.96
C VAL A 209 -5.98 -20.29 -13.01
N GLU A 210 -5.94 -20.02 -11.72
CA GLU A 210 -6.08 -21.06 -10.70
C GLU A 210 -7.55 -21.20 -10.32
N ASP A 211 -8.10 -22.39 -10.56
CA ASP A 211 -9.43 -22.79 -10.08
C ASP A 211 -9.32 -23.29 -8.65
N ASN A 212 -10.24 -22.85 -7.81
CA ASN A 212 -10.30 -23.31 -6.42
C ASN A 212 -11.45 -24.31 -6.24
N ASP A 213 -11.11 -25.57 -6.06
CA ASP A 213 -12.07 -26.66 -5.80
C ASP A 213 -12.40 -26.83 -4.31
N ASP A 214 -11.67 -26.17 -3.39
CA ASP A 214 -11.89 -26.26 -1.95
C ASP A 214 -12.89 -25.22 -1.46
N ASN A 215 -14.10 -25.64 -1.23
CA ASN A 215 -15.26 -24.83 -0.83
C ASN A 215 -15.18 -24.24 0.61
N ASP A 216 -14.08 -24.45 1.34
CA ASP A 216 -13.95 -24.10 2.78
C ASP A 216 -12.70 -23.24 3.09
N GLU A 217 -11.89 -22.90 2.08
CA GLU A 217 -10.68 -22.09 2.26
C GLU A 217 -11.04 -20.60 2.26
N SER A 218 -10.48 -19.84 3.19
CA SER A 218 -10.67 -18.38 3.24
C SER A 218 -9.94 -17.67 2.08
N ILE A 219 -10.45 -16.51 1.65
CA ILE A 219 -9.87 -15.75 0.53
C ILE A 219 -8.40 -15.40 0.80
N GLU A 220 -8.07 -15.00 2.01
CA GLU A 220 -6.69 -14.68 2.40
C GLU A 220 -5.76 -15.90 2.31
N ALA A 221 -6.23 -17.08 2.71
CA ALA A 221 -5.47 -18.32 2.59
C ALA A 221 -5.24 -18.70 1.13
N MET A 222 -6.28 -18.56 0.29
CA MET A 222 -6.20 -18.78 -1.16
C MET A 222 -5.17 -17.86 -1.80
N VAL A 223 -5.26 -16.56 -1.52
CA VAL A 223 -4.32 -15.56 -2.07
C VAL A 223 -2.90 -15.82 -1.60
N ARG A 224 -2.72 -16.15 -0.32
CA ARG A 224 -1.41 -16.51 0.23
C ARG A 224 -0.85 -17.77 -0.44
N ARG A 225 -1.66 -18.81 -0.62
CA ARG A 225 -1.27 -20.04 -1.29
C ARG A 225 -0.85 -19.76 -2.73
N ALA A 226 -1.67 -19.02 -3.50
CA ALA A 226 -1.36 -18.67 -4.88
C ALA A 226 -0.06 -17.82 -4.95
N ALA A 227 0.12 -16.86 -4.05
CA ALA A 227 1.34 -16.04 -3.99
C ALA A 227 2.59 -16.87 -3.69
N VAL A 228 2.51 -17.83 -2.75
CA VAL A 228 3.63 -18.72 -2.42
C VAL A 228 3.94 -19.68 -3.57
N THR A 229 2.91 -20.36 -4.10
CA THR A 229 3.06 -21.37 -5.16
C THR A 229 3.67 -20.76 -6.41
N ASN A 230 3.22 -19.57 -6.79
CA ASN A 230 3.69 -18.91 -8.02
C ASN A 230 4.90 -18.00 -7.76
N ARG A 231 5.42 -17.94 -6.53
CA ARG A 231 6.52 -17.04 -6.13
C ARG A 231 6.23 -15.60 -6.53
N ALA A 232 5.05 -15.12 -6.20
CA ALA A 232 4.62 -13.78 -6.57
C ALA A 232 5.51 -12.69 -5.97
N ASP A 233 5.78 -11.68 -6.76
CA ASP A 233 6.49 -10.46 -6.34
C ASP A 233 5.51 -9.35 -5.95
N LEU A 234 4.25 -9.46 -6.37
CA LEU A 234 3.18 -8.51 -6.08
C LEU A 234 1.82 -9.23 -6.04
N VAL A 235 1.01 -8.88 -5.07
CA VAL A 235 -0.42 -9.23 -5.04
C VAL A 235 -1.24 -7.98 -5.34
N VAL A 236 -2.24 -8.09 -6.21
CA VAL A 236 -3.20 -7.01 -6.52
C VAL A 236 -4.59 -7.44 -6.06
N VAL A 237 -5.23 -6.63 -5.21
CA VAL A 237 -6.56 -6.91 -4.64
C VAL A 237 -7.48 -5.70 -4.76
N ALA A 238 -8.78 -5.96 -4.89
CA ALA A 238 -9.77 -4.89 -4.89
C ALA A 238 -9.96 -4.32 -3.48
N LYS A 239 -10.10 -2.98 -3.41
CA LYS A 239 -10.60 -2.30 -2.22
C LYS A 239 -12.09 -2.41 -2.16
N GLY A 240 -12.90 -3.20 -2.22
CA GLY A 240 -14.37 -3.21 -2.29
C GLY A 240 -15.06 -1.86 -1.95
N PRO A 241 -16.23 -1.54 -2.50
CA PRO A 241 -16.98 -0.31 -2.18
C PRO A 241 -17.48 -0.31 -0.72
N ALA A 242 -17.71 0.90 -0.17
CA ALA A 242 -18.09 1.11 1.23
C ALA A 242 -19.45 0.54 1.63
N HIS A 243 -20.29 0.19 0.68
CA HIS A 243 -21.69 -0.18 0.91
C HIS A 243 -22.08 -1.35 0.02
N ALA A 244 -22.17 -2.54 0.55
CA ALA A 244 -23.08 -3.64 0.30
C ALA A 244 -22.49 -5.05 0.32
N GLY A 245 -22.91 -5.88 1.22
CA GLY A 245 -23.03 -7.33 1.16
C GLY A 245 -21.73 -8.11 0.93
N PHE A 246 -21.62 -8.76 -0.20
CA PHE A 246 -20.49 -9.61 -0.54
C PHE A 246 -19.16 -8.85 -0.67
N LEU A 247 -19.20 -7.59 -1.13
CA LEU A 247 -18.01 -6.73 -1.27
C LEU A 247 -17.45 -6.20 0.05
N ASP A 248 -18.25 -6.17 1.13
CA ASP A 248 -17.75 -5.89 2.48
C ASP A 248 -16.87 -7.03 3.01
N ARG A 249 -17.10 -8.26 2.57
CA ARG A 249 -16.20 -9.39 2.87
C ARG A 249 -14.84 -9.20 2.23
N ILE A 250 -14.76 -8.77 0.97
CA ILE A 250 -13.47 -8.50 0.30
C ILE A 250 -12.72 -7.34 0.96
N ARG A 251 -13.40 -6.34 1.52
CA ARG A 251 -12.78 -5.26 2.29
C ARG A 251 -12.14 -5.72 3.60
N SER A 252 -12.84 -6.57 4.33
CA SER A 252 -12.25 -7.21 5.52
C SER A 252 -11.13 -8.16 5.11
N HIS A 253 -11.24 -8.80 3.93
CA HIS A 253 -10.25 -9.71 3.41
C HIS A 253 -9.02 -9.00 2.82
N ALA A 254 -9.13 -7.80 2.23
CA ALA A 254 -7.94 -7.05 1.80
C ALA A 254 -7.00 -6.78 2.98
N TYR A 255 -7.53 -6.44 4.15
CA TYR A 255 -6.75 -6.31 5.37
C TYR A 255 -6.05 -7.63 5.76
N ALA A 256 -6.79 -8.74 5.78
CA ALA A 256 -6.25 -10.05 6.12
C ALA A 256 -5.23 -10.54 5.06
N VAL A 257 -5.51 -10.30 3.76
CA VAL A 257 -4.57 -10.56 2.68
C VAL A 257 -3.26 -9.81 2.88
N ILE A 258 -3.30 -8.51 3.22
CA ILE A 258 -2.09 -7.73 3.48
C ILE A 258 -1.31 -8.30 4.67
N CYS A 259 -2.02 -8.69 5.74
CA CYS A 259 -1.39 -9.28 6.93
C CYS A 259 -0.71 -10.62 6.65
N GLU A 260 -1.22 -11.41 5.72
CA GLU A 260 -0.75 -12.78 5.42
C GLU A 260 0.08 -12.88 4.16
N SER A 261 0.13 -11.84 3.34
CA SER A 261 0.85 -11.86 2.07
C SER A 261 2.36 -12.02 2.26
N PRO A 262 2.99 -12.93 1.51
CA PRO A 262 4.44 -13.11 1.53
C PRO A 262 5.19 -12.04 0.71
N CYS A 263 4.47 -11.20 -0.02
CA CYS A 263 5.02 -10.15 -0.87
C CYS A 263 4.16 -8.87 -0.77
N PRO A 264 4.64 -7.74 -1.32
CA PRO A 264 3.88 -6.50 -1.35
C PRO A 264 2.48 -6.65 -1.92
N VAL A 265 1.54 -5.81 -1.45
CA VAL A 265 0.14 -5.81 -1.88
C VAL A 265 -0.24 -4.43 -2.41
N LEU A 266 -0.83 -4.40 -3.60
CA LEU A 266 -1.47 -3.22 -4.17
C LEU A 266 -2.99 -3.37 -4.03
N SER A 267 -3.58 -2.54 -3.19
CA SER A 267 -5.04 -2.44 -3.02
C SER A 267 -5.60 -1.36 -3.95
N VAL A 268 -6.55 -1.70 -4.81
CA VAL A 268 -7.06 -0.84 -5.90
C VAL A 268 -8.55 -0.55 -5.81
#